data_9fe05756f267449a9509b5160aa018f4
#
_entry.id   9fe05756f267449a9509b5160aa018f4
#
_cell.length_a   1.000
_cell.length_b   1.000
_cell.length_c   1.000
_cell.angle_alpha   90.00
_cell.angle_beta   90.00
_cell.angle_gamma   90.00
#
_symmetry.space_group_name_H-M   'P 1'
#
loop_
_entity.id
_entity.type
_entity.pdbx_description
1 polymer ?
#
loop_
_entity_poly.entity_id
_entity_poly.type
_entity_poly.pdbx_seq_one_letter_code
_entity_poly.pdbx_strand_id
1 'polypeptide(L)'
;MTHSLLPIIPLRRDDLPVDTVELARYMVGKYLVHDVPEGRMSGRIVETEAYPVGDSTSYAFLGLRAYNAAMFLARGHAHVRLTYGVSYMLNMSSEAEGTGAGILFRAIEPLEGLALMQARRPGVNLRDLARGPGRLSTALGVGQAFDGVDLCTGRGLWIGMIEAEDIPVAVTKRIGLSREMHQLLRFYVPGSPFVSGPRKLLKQPSTALV
;
A
#
# COMPACT_ATOMS: atom_id res chain seq x y z
N MET A 1 -2.38 5.82 -31.18
CA MET A 1 -2.39 7.08 -30.39
C MET A 1 -1.84 6.72 -29.01
N THR A 2 -0.58 7.03 -28.77
CA THR A 2 0.04 6.87 -27.45
C THR A 2 -0.55 7.94 -26.54
N HIS A 3 -1.47 7.57 -25.67
CA HIS A 3 -1.84 8.44 -24.55
C HIS A 3 -0.56 8.69 -23.75
N SER A 4 -0.03 9.90 -23.84
CA SER A 4 1.03 10.36 -22.96
C SER A 4 0.46 10.31 -21.53
N LEU A 5 0.88 9.33 -20.76
CA LEU A 5 0.56 9.26 -19.33
C LEU A 5 1.20 10.50 -18.69
N LEU A 6 0.44 11.23 -17.90
CA LEU A 6 0.99 12.31 -17.09
C LEU A 6 2.09 11.75 -16.18
N PRO A 7 3.18 12.48 -15.94
CA PRO A 7 4.28 11.98 -15.13
C PRO A 7 3.84 11.74 -13.69
N ILE A 8 4.30 10.63 -13.11
CA ILE A 8 4.17 10.38 -11.68
C ILE A 8 5.21 11.24 -10.98
N ILE A 9 4.75 12.16 -10.12
CA ILE A 9 5.57 13.08 -9.35
C ILE A 9 5.81 12.48 -7.95
N PRO A 10 7.06 12.43 -7.43
CA PRO A 10 7.31 11.92 -6.10
C PRO A 10 6.58 12.73 -5.02
N LEU A 11 5.94 12.03 -4.08
CA LEU A 11 5.37 12.63 -2.87
C LEU A 11 6.49 12.95 -1.88
N ARG A 12 6.46 14.15 -1.33
CA ARG A 12 7.36 14.56 -0.24
C ARG A 12 6.78 14.10 1.09
N ARG A 13 7.62 13.89 2.08
CA ARG A 13 7.17 13.51 3.43
C ARG A 13 6.19 14.51 4.03
N ASP A 14 6.40 15.82 3.76
CA ASP A 14 5.55 16.88 4.27
C ASP A 14 4.16 16.92 3.62
N ASP A 15 4.00 16.29 2.44
CA ASP A 15 2.71 16.16 1.77
C ASP A 15 1.85 15.03 2.39
N LEU A 16 2.45 14.16 3.21
CA LEU A 16 1.77 13.03 3.82
C LEU A 16 1.01 13.44 5.08
N PRO A 17 -0.26 13.07 5.25
CA PRO A 17 -0.93 13.17 6.54
C PRO A 17 -0.15 12.50 7.66
N VAL A 18 -0.21 13.06 8.86
CA VAL A 18 0.44 12.49 10.06
C VAL A 18 -0.39 11.34 10.60
N ASP A 19 -1.70 11.55 10.76
CA ASP A 19 -2.63 10.54 11.27
C ASP A 19 -2.66 9.30 10.38
N THR A 20 -2.59 8.13 10.99
CA THR A 20 -2.53 6.82 10.30
C THR A 20 -3.76 6.55 9.43
N VAL A 21 -4.94 6.91 9.90
CA VAL A 21 -6.22 6.63 9.20
C VAL A 21 -6.35 7.56 7.99
N GLU A 22 -6.02 8.83 8.18
CA GLU A 22 -5.98 9.82 7.10
C GLU A 22 -4.92 9.46 6.05
N LEU A 23 -3.72 9.02 6.48
CA LEU A 23 -2.67 8.58 5.58
C LEU A 23 -3.10 7.37 4.74
N ALA A 24 -3.73 6.36 5.36
CA ALA A 24 -4.23 5.19 4.64
C ALA A 24 -5.25 5.57 3.57
N ARG A 25 -6.16 6.48 3.88
CA ARG A 25 -7.15 7.03 2.94
C ARG A 25 -6.48 7.84 1.84
N TYR A 26 -5.55 8.74 2.20
CA TYR A 26 -4.83 9.61 1.27
C TYR A 26 -4.03 8.83 0.23
N MET A 27 -3.47 7.69 0.62
CA MET A 27 -2.66 6.86 -0.28
C MET A 27 -3.48 6.14 -1.35
N VAL A 28 -4.79 5.96 -1.19
CA VAL A 28 -5.64 5.43 -2.26
C VAL A 28 -5.69 6.42 -3.41
N GLY A 29 -5.42 5.96 -4.62
CA GLY A 29 -5.28 6.79 -5.82
C GLY A 29 -3.86 7.29 -6.09
N LYS A 30 -2.96 7.25 -5.12
CA LYS A 30 -1.53 7.52 -5.32
C LYS A 30 -0.84 6.34 -5.99
N TYR A 31 0.45 6.43 -6.23
CA TYR A 31 1.21 5.44 -6.99
C TYR A 31 2.34 4.84 -6.17
N LEU A 32 2.53 3.53 -6.30
CA LEU A 32 3.77 2.85 -5.94
C LEU A 32 4.60 2.70 -7.20
N VAL A 33 5.87 3.06 -7.11
CA VAL A 33 6.84 2.98 -8.21
C VAL A 33 8.07 2.23 -7.74
N HIS A 34 8.58 1.34 -8.57
CA HIS A 34 9.85 0.67 -8.33
C HIS A 34 10.71 0.75 -9.60
N ASP A 35 11.74 1.57 -9.53
CA ASP A 35 12.77 1.72 -10.57
C ASP A 35 13.84 0.64 -10.36
N VAL A 36 14.03 -0.21 -11.35
CA VAL A 36 15.05 -1.27 -11.39
C VAL A 36 15.91 -1.10 -12.65
N PRO A 37 17.09 -1.73 -12.75
CA PRO A 37 17.94 -1.61 -13.93
C PRO A 37 17.23 -1.98 -15.24
N GLU A 38 16.30 -2.93 -15.20
CA GLU A 38 15.55 -3.42 -16.35
C GLU A 38 14.39 -2.49 -16.77
N GLY A 39 14.07 -1.47 -15.97
CA GLY A 39 13.01 -0.51 -16.25
C GLY A 39 12.21 -0.11 -15.02
N ARG A 40 11.10 0.58 -15.26
CA ARG A 40 10.17 1.02 -14.20
C ARG A 40 8.99 0.06 -14.10
N MET A 41 8.60 -0.26 -12.88
CA MET A 41 7.30 -0.84 -12.55
C MET A 41 6.51 0.17 -11.74
N SER A 42 5.26 0.41 -12.11
CA SER A 42 4.39 1.29 -11.34
C SER A 42 2.95 0.79 -11.34
N GLY A 43 2.18 1.25 -10.34
CA GLY A 43 0.75 0.99 -10.29
C GLY A 43 0.04 1.93 -9.33
N ARG A 44 -1.23 2.22 -9.65
CA ARG A 44 -2.10 3.02 -8.81
C ARG A 44 -2.54 2.22 -7.61
N ILE A 45 -2.36 2.75 -6.41
CA ILE A 45 -2.83 2.14 -5.16
C ILE A 45 -4.36 2.17 -5.15
N VAL A 46 -4.97 1.01 -5.14
CA VAL A 46 -6.43 0.87 -5.14
C VAL A 46 -6.98 0.34 -3.82
N GLU A 47 -6.10 -0.04 -2.89
CA GLU A 47 -6.50 -0.60 -1.60
C GLU A 47 -5.39 -0.46 -0.56
N THR A 48 -5.76 0.05 0.63
CA THR A 48 -4.91 0.15 1.82
C THR A 48 -5.64 -0.32 3.07
N GLU A 49 -4.90 -0.60 4.14
CA GLU A 49 -5.45 -0.77 5.50
C GLU A 49 -4.66 0.07 6.48
N ALA A 50 -5.37 0.71 7.43
CA ALA A 50 -4.75 1.43 8.54
C ALA A 50 -4.57 0.52 9.77
N TYR A 51 -3.46 0.72 10.45
CA TYR A 51 -3.09 0.09 11.71
C TYR A 51 -2.62 1.18 12.68
N PRO A 52 -3.57 1.94 13.27
CA PRO A 52 -3.29 3.10 14.11
C PRO A 52 -2.62 2.72 15.43
N VAL A 53 -2.17 3.72 16.15
CA VAL A 53 -1.61 3.56 17.50
C VAL A 53 -2.61 2.84 18.40
N GLY A 54 -2.15 1.83 19.14
CA GLY A 54 -2.99 1.03 20.05
C GLY A 54 -3.80 -0.07 19.39
N ASP A 55 -3.74 -0.25 18.06
CA ASP A 55 -4.38 -1.38 17.38
C ASP A 55 -3.73 -2.70 17.77
N SER A 56 -4.50 -3.59 18.41
CA SER A 56 -4.00 -4.88 18.90
C SER A 56 -3.57 -5.85 17.80
N THR A 57 -3.85 -5.54 16.54
CA THR A 57 -3.45 -6.33 15.37
C THR A 57 -2.23 -5.78 14.66
N SER A 58 -1.74 -4.60 15.07
CA SER A 58 -0.53 -3.98 14.53
C SER A 58 0.74 -4.69 14.98
N TYR A 59 1.73 -4.77 14.10
CA TYR A 59 3.08 -5.20 14.46
C TYR A 59 3.74 -4.31 15.52
N ALA A 60 3.28 -3.07 15.67
CA ALA A 60 3.80 -2.10 16.64
C ALA A 60 3.11 -2.16 18.02
N PHE A 61 2.02 -2.93 18.17
CA PHE A 61 1.20 -2.96 19.38
C PHE A 61 1.99 -3.20 20.69
N LEU A 62 2.95 -4.13 20.64
CA LEU A 62 3.78 -4.48 21.80
C LEU A 62 5.03 -3.59 21.95
N GLY A 63 5.04 -2.43 21.32
CA GLY A 63 6.15 -1.49 21.33
C GLY A 63 7.29 -1.87 20.37
N LEU A 64 8.35 -1.06 20.42
CA LEU A 64 9.52 -1.21 19.54
C LEU A 64 10.26 -2.53 19.76
N ARG A 65 10.56 -3.22 18.68
CA ARG A 65 11.38 -4.45 18.61
C ARG A 65 12.23 -4.39 17.35
N ALA A 66 13.29 -5.18 17.29
CA ALA A 66 14.17 -5.22 16.12
C ALA A 66 13.42 -5.52 14.80
N TYR A 67 12.41 -6.38 14.83
CA TYR A 67 11.67 -6.79 13.64
C TYR A 67 10.63 -5.77 13.14
N ASN A 68 10.30 -4.74 13.92
CA ASN A 68 9.31 -3.74 13.58
C ASN A 68 9.85 -2.31 13.65
N ALA A 69 11.18 -2.16 13.77
CA ALA A 69 11.81 -0.87 13.98
C ALA A 69 11.43 0.16 12.90
N ALA A 70 11.27 -0.27 11.64
CA ALA A 70 10.86 0.59 10.55
C ALA A 70 9.46 1.24 10.75
N MET A 71 8.57 0.63 11.53
CA MET A 71 7.26 1.22 11.87
C MET A 71 7.34 2.39 12.86
N PHE A 72 8.50 2.58 13.51
CA PHE A 72 8.76 3.67 14.44
C PHE A 72 9.60 4.80 13.82
N LEU A 73 10.00 4.66 12.54
CA LEU A 73 10.58 5.76 11.78
C LEU A 73 9.50 6.79 11.43
N ALA A 74 9.94 8.00 11.09
CA ALA A 74 9.04 9.04 10.59
C ALA A 74 8.16 8.49 9.45
N ARG A 75 6.93 8.99 9.30
CA ARG A 75 5.99 8.58 8.25
C ARG A 75 6.66 8.54 6.88
N GLY A 76 6.30 7.56 6.05
CA GLY A 76 6.84 7.41 4.69
C GLY A 76 8.00 6.44 4.54
N HIS A 77 8.39 5.71 5.60
CA HIS A 77 9.36 4.62 5.46
C HIS A 77 8.67 3.28 5.25
N ALA A 78 9.23 2.44 4.39
CA ALA A 78 8.75 1.09 4.17
C ALA A 78 8.97 0.22 5.42
N HIS A 79 7.98 -0.56 5.80
CA HIS A 79 8.15 -1.70 6.69
C HIS A 79 7.77 -2.97 5.95
N VAL A 80 8.76 -3.83 5.72
CA VAL A 80 8.60 -5.05 4.93
C VAL A 80 8.75 -6.27 5.82
N ARG A 81 7.69 -7.08 5.92
CA ARG A 81 7.66 -8.25 6.79
C ARG A 81 7.26 -9.50 6.01
N LEU A 82 8.04 -10.58 6.20
CA LEU A 82 7.62 -11.92 5.79
C LEU A 82 6.48 -12.40 6.69
N THR A 83 5.32 -12.63 6.12
CA THR A 83 4.11 -13.02 6.86
C THR A 83 3.74 -14.46 6.53
N TYR A 84 3.43 -15.23 7.56
CA TYR A 84 3.16 -16.68 7.49
C TYR A 84 4.24 -17.51 6.78
N GLY A 85 5.49 -17.01 6.73
CA GLY A 85 6.59 -17.67 6.03
C GLY A 85 6.44 -17.77 4.50
N VAL A 86 5.44 -17.09 3.91
CA VAL A 86 5.06 -17.28 2.51
C VAL A 86 5.28 -16.03 1.66
N SER A 87 4.90 -14.86 2.16
CA SER A 87 4.90 -13.62 1.36
C SER A 87 5.35 -12.42 2.16
N TYR A 88 6.12 -11.56 1.53
CA TYR A 88 6.40 -10.24 2.08
C TYR A 88 5.17 -9.34 1.98
N MET A 89 4.98 -8.53 3.03
CA MET A 89 3.94 -7.50 3.09
C MET A 89 4.63 -6.15 3.13
N LEU A 90 4.28 -5.27 2.21
CA LEU A 90 4.76 -3.89 2.17
C LEU A 90 3.82 -3.00 2.97
N ASN A 91 4.33 -2.50 4.09
CA ASN A 91 3.68 -1.47 4.89
C ASN A 91 4.47 -0.16 4.77
N MET A 92 3.89 0.93 5.25
CA MET A 92 4.55 2.22 5.38
C MET A 92 4.29 2.78 6.77
N SER A 93 5.33 3.28 7.45
CA SER A 93 5.22 3.99 8.73
C SER A 93 4.31 5.21 8.60
N SER A 94 3.60 5.54 9.66
CA SER A 94 2.79 6.74 9.83
C SER A 94 3.20 7.46 11.11
N GLU A 95 2.52 8.53 11.45
CA GLU A 95 2.75 9.33 12.66
C GLU A 95 4.13 10.03 12.69
N ALA A 96 4.43 10.63 13.84
CA ALA A 96 5.74 11.19 14.15
C ALA A 96 6.75 10.06 14.44
N GLU A 97 8.03 10.34 14.23
CA GLU A 97 9.11 9.43 14.59
C GLU A 97 9.03 9.03 16.06
N GLY A 98 9.27 7.75 16.33
CA GLY A 98 9.13 7.14 17.65
C GLY A 98 7.74 6.62 17.98
N THR A 99 6.74 6.88 17.14
CA THR A 99 5.37 6.40 17.30
C THR A 99 5.10 5.23 16.38
N GLY A 100 4.85 4.06 16.95
CA GLY A 100 4.66 2.82 16.18
C GLY A 100 3.24 2.69 15.62
N ALA A 101 3.09 2.98 14.33
CA ALA A 101 1.85 2.81 13.57
C ALA A 101 2.17 2.71 12.07
N GLY A 102 1.21 2.35 11.24
CA GLY A 102 1.45 2.30 9.80
C GLY A 102 0.25 1.86 8.99
N ILE A 103 0.45 1.88 7.69
CA ILE A 103 -0.54 1.42 6.71
C ILE A 103 0.00 0.21 5.95
N LEU A 104 -0.88 -0.66 5.50
CA LEU A 104 -0.57 -1.78 4.61
C LEU A 104 -1.03 -1.45 3.19
N PHE A 105 -0.14 -1.56 2.21
CA PHE A 105 -0.52 -1.55 0.80
C PHE A 105 -1.07 -2.92 0.40
N ARG A 106 -2.34 -2.97 -0.01
CA ARG A 106 -3.00 -4.25 -0.27
C ARG A 106 -3.09 -4.62 -1.73
N ALA A 107 -3.35 -3.63 -2.59
CA ALA A 107 -3.47 -3.87 -4.03
C ALA A 107 -3.14 -2.60 -4.82
N ILE A 108 -2.57 -2.83 -6.01
CA ILE A 108 -2.39 -1.79 -7.04
C ILE A 108 -3.04 -2.23 -8.35
N GLU A 109 -3.49 -1.27 -9.12
CA GLU A 109 -3.77 -1.40 -10.55
C GLU A 109 -2.46 -1.20 -11.31
N PRO A 110 -1.88 -2.23 -11.93
CA PRO A 110 -0.60 -2.13 -12.63
C PRO A 110 -0.67 -1.16 -13.81
N LEU A 111 0.34 -0.29 -13.95
CA LEU A 111 0.40 0.76 -14.96
C LEU A 111 1.58 0.56 -15.92
N GLU A 112 2.80 0.50 -15.39
CA GLU A 112 4.04 0.33 -16.16
C GLU A 112 4.78 -0.93 -15.72
N GLY A 113 5.66 -1.44 -16.58
CA GLY A 113 6.51 -2.60 -16.27
C GLY A 113 5.74 -3.92 -16.15
N LEU A 114 4.62 -4.07 -16.87
CA LEU A 114 3.77 -5.26 -16.81
C LEU A 114 4.55 -6.54 -17.11
N ALA A 115 5.46 -6.51 -18.09
CA ALA A 115 6.30 -7.67 -18.44
C ALA A 115 7.22 -8.09 -17.28
N LEU A 116 7.79 -7.12 -16.56
CA LEU A 116 8.63 -7.38 -15.39
C LEU A 116 7.82 -7.98 -14.24
N MET A 117 6.61 -7.45 -13.98
CA MET A 117 5.70 -8.00 -12.97
C MET A 117 5.24 -9.43 -13.34
N GLN A 118 4.91 -9.67 -14.61
CA GLN A 118 4.50 -10.98 -15.11
C GLN A 118 5.63 -12.01 -15.06
N ALA A 119 6.87 -11.61 -15.32
CA ALA A 119 8.03 -12.50 -15.16
C ALA A 119 8.20 -12.99 -13.72
N ARG A 120 7.84 -12.17 -12.70
CA ARG A 120 7.84 -12.57 -11.29
C ARG A 120 6.60 -13.38 -10.88
N ARG A 121 5.54 -13.31 -11.65
CA ARG A 121 4.28 -14.03 -11.42
C ARG A 121 3.74 -14.66 -12.71
N PRO A 122 4.47 -15.67 -13.27
CA PRO A 122 4.13 -16.28 -14.55
C PRO A 122 2.75 -16.93 -14.52
N GLY A 123 2.02 -16.84 -15.65
CA GLY A 123 0.70 -17.44 -15.83
C GLY A 123 -0.45 -16.72 -15.11
N VAL A 124 -0.18 -15.62 -14.42
CA VAL A 124 -1.21 -14.83 -13.73
C VAL A 124 -1.76 -13.75 -14.66
N ASN A 125 -3.09 -13.64 -14.74
CA ASN A 125 -3.73 -12.57 -15.52
C ASN A 125 -3.48 -11.18 -14.90
N LEU A 126 -3.60 -10.12 -15.71
CA LEU A 126 -3.34 -8.74 -15.31
C LEU A 126 -4.11 -8.34 -14.04
N ARG A 127 -5.38 -8.69 -13.94
CA ARG A 127 -6.24 -8.34 -12.82
C ARG A 127 -5.72 -8.87 -11.48
N ASP A 128 -5.17 -10.09 -11.47
CA ASP A 128 -4.73 -10.77 -10.26
C ASP A 128 -3.22 -10.59 -9.99
N LEU A 129 -2.54 -9.84 -10.85
CA LEU A 129 -1.08 -9.68 -10.83
C LEU A 129 -0.59 -9.04 -9.52
N ALA A 130 -1.27 -7.99 -9.04
CA ALA A 130 -0.93 -7.28 -7.80
C ALA A 130 -2.15 -7.09 -6.87
N ARG A 131 -3.11 -8.00 -6.97
CA ARG A 131 -4.38 -7.99 -6.24
C ARG A 131 -4.27 -8.74 -4.92
N GLY A 132 -3.73 -8.10 -3.90
CA GLY A 132 -3.48 -8.63 -2.55
C GLY A 132 -2.04 -8.34 -2.11
N PRO A 133 -1.80 -8.15 -0.79
CA PRO A 133 -0.55 -7.57 -0.30
C PRO A 133 0.69 -8.41 -0.64
N GLY A 134 0.64 -9.72 -0.46
CA GLY A 134 1.74 -10.61 -0.87
C GLY A 134 1.94 -10.64 -2.39
N ARG A 135 0.83 -10.63 -3.16
CA ARG A 135 0.88 -10.58 -4.63
C ARG A 135 1.50 -9.27 -5.13
N LEU A 136 1.15 -8.15 -4.51
CA LEU A 136 1.71 -6.83 -4.78
C LEU A 136 3.22 -6.83 -4.56
N SER A 137 3.67 -7.29 -3.39
CA SER A 137 5.10 -7.33 -3.06
C SER A 137 5.87 -8.22 -4.04
N THR A 138 5.33 -9.40 -4.38
CA THR A 138 5.95 -10.28 -5.39
C THR A 138 6.02 -9.62 -6.76
N ALA A 139 4.92 -9.02 -7.24
CA ALA A 139 4.87 -8.38 -8.55
C ALA A 139 5.88 -7.23 -8.67
N LEU A 140 5.99 -6.40 -7.65
CA LEU A 140 6.96 -5.30 -7.60
C LEU A 140 8.39 -5.77 -7.25
N GLY A 141 8.60 -7.02 -6.85
CA GLY A 141 9.91 -7.51 -6.42
C GLY A 141 10.36 -6.94 -5.07
N VAL A 142 9.39 -6.64 -4.19
CA VAL A 142 9.66 -6.12 -2.85
C VAL A 142 9.89 -7.26 -1.87
N GLY A 143 11.04 -7.25 -1.21
CA GLY A 143 11.46 -8.21 -0.20
C GLY A 143 12.11 -7.52 1.01
N GLN A 144 12.74 -8.29 1.89
CA GLN A 144 13.30 -7.79 3.16
C GLN A 144 14.32 -6.65 3.00
N ALA A 145 15.03 -6.58 1.87
CA ALA A 145 16.00 -5.52 1.61
C ALA A 145 15.39 -4.10 1.55
N PHE A 146 14.07 -4.02 1.40
CA PHE A 146 13.34 -2.74 1.39
C PHE A 146 12.83 -2.32 2.78
N ASP A 147 13.04 -3.11 3.84
CA ASP A 147 12.66 -2.71 5.19
C ASP A 147 13.47 -1.48 5.64
N GLY A 148 12.80 -0.42 6.06
CA GLY A 148 13.41 0.86 6.45
C GLY A 148 13.71 1.83 5.28
N VAL A 149 13.45 1.46 4.02
CA VAL A 149 13.67 2.36 2.87
C VAL A 149 12.72 3.56 2.94
N ASP A 150 13.26 4.75 2.70
CA ASP A 150 12.48 5.98 2.58
C ASP A 150 11.75 6.03 1.22
N LEU A 151 10.43 5.95 1.27
CA LEU A 151 9.57 5.96 0.08
C LEU A 151 9.34 7.36 -0.51
N CYS A 152 9.81 8.42 0.14
CA CYS A 152 9.62 9.81 -0.31
C CYS A 152 10.79 10.35 -1.14
N THR A 153 11.73 9.49 -1.56
CA THR A 153 12.96 9.90 -2.24
C THR A 153 12.83 10.08 -3.76
N GLY A 154 11.77 9.52 -4.36
CA GLY A 154 11.60 9.46 -5.83
C GLY A 154 12.61 8.56 -6.53
N ARG A 155 13.22 7.58 -5.83
CA ARG A 155 14.26 6.68 -6.35
C ARG A 155 14.06 5.26 -5.80
N GLY A 156 14.41 4.26 -6.62
CA GLY A 156 14.26 2.86 -6.24
C GLY A 156 12.79 2.53 -6.00
N LEU A 157 12.43 2.16 -4.77
CA LEU A 157 11.02 2.00 -4.37
C LEU A 157 10.52 3.32 -3.75
N TRP A 158 9.47 3.90 -4.31
CA TRP A 158 8.95 5.19 -3.87
C TRP A 158 7.46 5.35 -4.13
N ILE A 159 6.86 6.37 -3.48
CA ILE A 159 5.46 6.76 -3.64
C ILE A 159 5.34 8.06 -4.43
N GLY A 160 4.31 8.17 -5.26
CA GLY A 160 4.08 9.36 -6.08
C GLY A 160 2.62 9.65 -6.33
N MET A 161 2.37 10.73 -7.04
CA MET A 161 1.04 11.16 -7.46
C MET A 161 1.04 11.61 -8.91
N ILE A 162 -0.12 11.59 -9.55
CA ILE A 162 -0.43 12.33 -10.77
C ILE A 162 -1.28 13.52 -10.34
N GLU A 163 -0.96 14.72 -10.82
CA GLU A 163 -1.71 15.94 -10.49
C GLU A 163 -3.16 15.84 -10.99
N ALA A 164 -4.08 16.44 -10.25
CA ALA A 164 -5.51 16.57 -10.60
C ALA A 164 -6.30 15.25 -10.69
N GLU A 165 -5.81 14.13 -10.16
CA GLU A 165 -6.63 12.93 -10.01
C GLU A 165 -7.41 12.96 -8.70
N ASP A 166 -8.72 13.18 -8.78
CA ASP A 166 -9.66 12.98 -7.67
C ASP A 166 -10.32 11.61 -7.83
N ILE A 167 -10.00 10.70 -6.92
CA ILE A 167 -10.46 9.31 -6.99
C ILE A 167 -11.37 9.03 -5.78
N PRO A 168 -12.60 8.52 -6.03
CA PRO A 168 -13.50 8.19 -4.93
C PRO A 168 -12.90 7.08 -4.05
N VAL A 169 -12.98 7.27 -2.73
CA VAL A 169 -12.49 6.32 -1.74
C VAL A 169 -13.64 5.83 -0.89
N ALA A 170 -13.84 4.53 -0.86
CA ALA A 170 -14.78 3.86 0.04
C ALA A 170 -14.06 3.21 1.21
N VAL A 171 -14.76 3.00 2.31
CA VAL A 171 -14.25 2.40 3.55
C VAL A 171 -15.00 1.12 3.90
N THR A 172 -14.30 0.14 4.45
CA THR A 172 -14.88 -1.14 4.90
C THR A 172 -13.99 -1.78 5.98
N LYS A 173 -14.38 -2.98 6.42
CA LYS A 173 -13.61 -3.77 7.39
C LYS A 173 -12.33 -4.32 6.77
N ARG A 174 -11.28 -4.43 7.59
CA ARG A 174 -10.01 -5.08 7.22
C ARG A 174 -10.18 -6.58 6.97
N ILE A 175 -9.23 -7.18 6.26
CA ILE A 175 -9.26 -8.59 5.85
C ILE A 175 -8.20 -9.39 6.60
N GLY A 176 -8.58 -10.62 6.97
CA GLY A 176 -7.62 -11.59 7.54
C GLY A 176 -7.27 -11.38 9.00
N LEU A 177 -8.08 -10.61 9.73
CA LEU A 177 -7.91 -10.37 11.15
C LEU A 177 -8.85 -11.23 11.98
N SER A 178 -8.40 -11.64 13.16
CA SER A 178 -9.19 -12.34 14.19
C SER A 178 -9.64 -11.43 15.34
N ARG A 179 -9.06 -10.22 15.43
CA ARG A 179 -9.38 -9.18 16.40
C ARG A 179 -9.68 -7.89 15.66
N GLU A 180 -10.28 -6.90 16.34
CA GLU A 180 -10.60 -5.57 15.79
C GLU A 180 -11.38 -5.64 14.43
N MET A 181 -12.09 -6.74 14.18
CA MET A 181 -12.76 -7.03 12.90
C MET A 181 -13.93 -6.09 12.58
N HIS A 182 -14.43 -5.34 13.57
CA HIS A 182 -15.53 -4.40 13.39
C HIS A 182 -15.09 -3.03 12.87
N GLN A 183 -13.80 -2.69 13.00
CA GLN A 183 -13.27 -1.38 12.63
C GLN A 183 -13.24 -1.19 11.11
N LEU A 184 -13.67 0.00 10.65
CA LEU A 184 -13.68 0.40 9.25
C LEU A 184 -12.35 1.07 8.90
N LEU A 185 -11.29 0.29 8.79
CA LEU A 185 -9.91 0.73 8.59
C LEU A 185 -9.29 0.20 7.28
N ARG A 186 -10.12 -0.19 6.32
CA ARG A 186 -9.69 -0.57 4.97
C ARG A 186 -10.32 0.37 3.96
N PHE A 187 -9.48 1.02 3.17
CA PHE A 187 -9.83 2.01 2.17
C PHE A 187 -9.59 1.46 0.77
N TYR A 188 -10.48 1.76 -0.17
CA TYR A 188 -10.37 1.20 -1.52
C TYR A 188 -11.11 2.05 -2.57
N VAL A 189 -10.72 1.88 -3.85
CA VAL A 189 -11.41 2.49 -5.00
C VAL A 189 -12.67 1.67 -5.32
N PRO A 190 -13.89 2.22 -5.13
CA PRO A 190 -15.12 1.50 -5.42
C PRO A 190 -15.20 1.13 -6.91
N GLY A 191 -15.68 -0.09 -7.19
CA GLY A 191 -15.81 -0.59 -8.56
C GLY A 191 -14.52 -1.06 -9.23
N SER A 192 -13.34 -0.79 -8.68
CA SER A 192 -12.09 -1.27 -9.27
C SER A 192 -12.00 -2.80 -9.25
N PRO A 193 -11.68 -3.44 -10.40
CA PRO A 193 -11.51 -4.88 -10.49
C PRO A 193 -10.24 -5.38 -9.77
N PHE A 194 -9.32 -4.49 -9.43
CA PHE A 194 -8.04 -4.78 -8.80
C PHE A 194 -8.10 -4.83 -7.27
N VAL A 195 -9.21 -4.42 -6.64
CA VAL A 195 -9.40 -4.50 -5.18
C VAL A 195 -9.43 -5.95 -4.73
N SER A 196 -8.69 -6.27 -3.66
CA SER A 196 -8.52 -7.63 -3.16
C SER A 196 -9.70 -8.12 -2.30
N GLY A 197 -9.70 -9.42 -1.97
CA GLY A 197 -10.65 -10.04 -1.06
C GLY A 197 -12.02 -10.40 -1.66
N PRO A 198 -12.94 -10.92 -0.84
CA PRO A 198 -14.24 -11.39 -1.28
C PRO A 198 -15.14 -10.23 -1.74
N ARG A 199 -15.77 -10.38 -2.90
CA ARG A 199 -16.71 -9.38 -3.45
C ARG A 199 -17.84 -9.00 -2.50
N LYS A 200 -18.27 -9.88 -1.61
CA LYS A 200 -19.32 -9.59 -0.61
C LYS A 200 -18.94 -8.46 0.35
N LEU A 201 -17.66 -8.28 0.64
CA LEU A 201 -17.18 -7.18 1.48
C LEU A 201 -17.20 -5.81 0.77
N LEU A 202 -17.31 -5.79 -0.55
CA LEU A 202 -17.37 -4.58 -1.37
C LEU A 202 -18.81 -4.14 -1.66
N LYS A 203 -19.81 -4.96 -1.28
CA LYS A 203 -21.23 -4.68 -1.48
C LYS A 203 -21.91 -4.01 -0.28
N GLN A 204 -21.20 -3.82 0.83
CA GLN A 204 -21.72 -3.05 1.96
C GLN A 204 -21.79 -1.58 1.54
N PRO A 205 -22.90 -0.87 1.86
CA PRO A 205 -23.01 0.54 1.55
C PRO A 205 -21.78 1.25 2.15
N SER A 206 -20.99 1.86 1.27
CA SER A 206 -19.98 2.80 1.71
C SER A 206 -20.75 3.89 2.46
N THR A 207 -20.49 4.05 3.74
CA THR A 207 -20.90 5.25 4.42
C THR A 207 -20.16 6.36 3.68
N ALA A 208 -20.90 7.08 2.85
CA ALA A 208 -20.34 8.14 2.04
C ALA A 208 -19.64 9.13 2.99
N LEU A 209 -18.40 9.33 2.72
CA LEU A 209 -17.69 10.58 2.62
C LEU A 209 -18.38 11.81 3.25
N VAL A 210 -17.87 12.28 4.30
CA VAL A 210 -17.77 13.71 4.59
C VAL A 210 -16.35 14.13 4.34
#